data_5642155cae29ff346a03ea341fe552a5
#
_entry.id   5642155cae29ff346a03ea341fe552a5
#
_cell.length_a   1.000
_cell.length_b   1.000
_cell.length_c   1.000
_cell.angle_alpha   90.00
_cell.angle_beta   90.00
_cell.angle_gamma   90.00
#
_symmetry.space_group_name_H-M   'P 1'
#
loop_
_entity.id
_entity.type
_entity.pdbx_description
1 polymer ?
#
loop_
_entity_poly.entity_id
_entity_poly.type
_entity_poly.pdbx_seq_one_letter_code
_entity_poly.pdbx_strand_id
1 'polypeptide(L)' 'MTLFHRREPRRTPPEGFGPDDIRTRSSICTGETTVGFYDPHTDKLLQAVVVRTPQDLADFYRAYGYQPPETR' A
#
# COMPACT_ATOMS: atom_id res chain seq x y z
N MET A 1 -21.55 -18.92 11.80
CA MET A 1 -21.21 -18.72 11.41
C MET A 1 -20.82 -18.24 10.68
N THR A 2 -20.64 -17.88 10.39
CA THR A 2 -20.37 -17.49 9.66
C THR A 2 -19.61 -17.17 9.18
N LEU A 3 -19.28 -17.07 8.96
CA LEU A 3 -18.64 -16.81 8.50
C LEU A 3 -18.31 -16.37 7.58
N PHE A 4 -18.27 -15.81 7.15
CA PHE A 4 -18.10 -15.44 6.27
C PHE A 4 -17.12 -14.80 6.02
N HIS A 5 -16.70 -14.67 5.31
CA HIS A 5 -15.70 -14.35 4.85
C HIS A 5 -15.72 -13.19 4.14
N ARG A 6 -16.01 -12.27 4.65
CA ARG A 6 -15.96 -11.17 4.11
C ARG A 6 -14.62 -10.75 3.94
N ARG A 7 -14.14 -10.23 3.02
CA ARG A 7 -12.91 -9.76 2.86
C ARG A 7 -12.80 -8.46 3.37
N GLU A 8 -12.83 -8.15 4.55
CA GLU A 8 -12.69 -6.88 5.15
C GLU A 8 -11.30 -6.37 5.11
N PRO A 9 -11.06 -5.07 4.94
CA PRO A 9 -9.72 -4.52 4.99
C PRO A 9 -9.11 -4.77 6.35
N ARG A 10 -7.88 -5.22 6.36
CA ARG A 10 -7.20 -5.46 7.58
C ARG A 10 -6.50 -4.26 8.09
N ARG A 11 -6.26 -3.25 7.27
CA ARG A 11 -5.54 -2.07 7.66
C ARG A 11 -6.35 -0.84 7.40
N THR A 12 -6.09 0.20 8.19
CA THR A 12 -6.77 1.46 8.05
C THR A 12 -5.75 2.49 7.58
N PRO A 13 -6.06 3.24 6.53
CA PRO A 13 -5.12 4.24 6.05
C PRO A 13 -4.98 5.35 7.06
N PRO A 14 -3.87 6.10 7.00
CA PRO A 14 -3.73 7.27 7.86
C PRO A 14 -4.87 8.23 7.60
N GLU A 15 -5.27 8.96 8.63
CA GLU A 15 -6.37 9.87 8.51
C GLU A 15 -6.07 10.91 7.46
N GLY A 16 -7.00 11.14 6.56
CA GLY A 16 -6.83 12.12 5.50
C GLY A 16 -6.13 11.60 4.26
N PHE A 17 -5.75 10.31 4.26
CA PHE A 17 -5.07 9.73 3.11
C PHE A 17 -5.97 8.71 2.43
N GLY A 18 -5.78 8.54 1.16
CA GLY A 18 -6.55 7.59 0.39
C GLY A 18 -5.69 6.91 -0.67
N PRO A 19 -6.33 6.16 -1.56
CA PRO A 19 -5.57 5.42 -2.57
C PRO A 19 -4.78 6.33 -3.50
N ASP A 20 -5.21 7.56 -3.68
CA ASP A 20 -4.48 8.48 -4.54
C ASP A 20 -3.18 8.93 -3.93
N ASP A 21 -2.99 8.71 -2.64
CA ASP A 21 -1.77 9.13 -1.95
C ASP A 21 -0.73 8.03 -1.92
N ILE A 22 -1.04 6.86 -2.44
CA ILE A 22 -0.12 5.76 -2.40
C ILE A 22 0.98 5.98 -3.43
N ARG A 23 2.21 5.88 -2.98
CA ARG A 23 3.37 6.08 -3.85
C ARG A 23 4.41 5.03 -3.55
N THR A 24 5.29 4.83 -4.50
CA THR A 24 6.39 3.89 -4.31
C THR A 24 7.70 4.64 -4.34
N ARG A 25 8.68 4.07 -3.69
CA ARG A 25 10.00 4.67 -3.64
C ARG A 25 11.02 3.55 -3.69
N SER A 26 11.99 3.68 -4.58
CA SER A 26 13.02 2.66 -4.72
C SER A 26 14.29 3.16 -4.08
N SER A 27 15.00 2.23 -3.44
CA SER A 27 16.27 2.54 -2.81
C SER A 27 17.39 2.07 -3.72
N ILE A 28 18.26 2.96 -4.09
CA ILE A 28 19.37 2.59 -4.94
C ILE A 28 20.36 1.73 -4.18
N CYS A 29 20.52 2.02 -2.91
CA CYS A 29 21.51 1.31 -2.11
C CYS A 29 21.14 -0.14 -1.87
N THR A 30 19.88 -0.41 -1.62
CA THR A 30 19.47 -1.77 -1.31
C THR A 30 18.74 -2.44 -2.45
N GLY A 31 18.29 -1.67 -3.41
CA GLY A 31 17.50 -2.23 -4.50
C GLY A 31 16.10 -2.58 -4.12
N GLU A 32 15.65 -2.13 -2.96
CA GLU A 32 14.32 -2.45 -2.50
C GLU A 32 13.34 -1.36 -2.90
N THR A 33 12.10 -1.74 -3.09
CA THR A 33 11.03 -0.79 -3.37
C THR A 33 10.09 -0.79 -2.20
N THR A 34 9.69 0.39 -1.77
CA THR A 34 8.78 0.55 -0.65
C THR A 34 7.52 1.25 -1.15
N VAL A 35 6.38 0.87 -0.62
CA VAL A 35 5.12 1.49 -0.97
C VAL A 35 4.44 1.96 0.30
N GLY A 36 3.81 3.10 0.24
CA GLY A 36 3.12 3.66 1.39
C GLY A 36 2.34 4.88 1.00
N PHE A 37 1.80 5.57 1.99
CA PHE A 37 1.04 6.79 1.74
C PHE A 37 2.00 7.97 1.86
N TYR A 38 2.12 8.71 0.78
CA TYR A 38 3.09 9.81 0.74
C TYR A 38 2.57 11.02 1.49
N ASP A 39 3.38 11.49 2.43
CA ASP A 39 3.06 12.68 3.20
C ASP A 39 3.96 13.81 2.72
N PRO A 40 3.40 14.79 2.00
CA PRO A 40 4.25 15.87 1.49
C PRO A 40 4.80 16.78 2.59
N HIS A 41 4.15 16.78 3.75
CA HIS A 41 4.65 17.62 4.83
C HIS A 41 5.98 17.12 5.38
N THR A 42 6.16 15.82 5.42
CA THR A 42 7.38 15.24 5.95
C THR A 42 8.21 14.56 4.87
N ASP A 43 7.67 14.48 3.65
CA ASP A 43 8.36 13.81 2.55
C ASP A 43 8.67 12.38 2.89
N LYS A 44 7.71 11.70 3.50
CA LYS A 44 7.89 10.32 3.89
C LYS A 44 6.69 9.49 3.50
N LEU A 45 6.92 8.19 3.42
CA LEU A 45 5.84 7.25 3.17
C LEU A 45 5.36 6.70 4.50
N LEU A 46 4.07 6.87 4.75
CA LEU A 46 3.48 6.40 6.00
C LEU A 46 3.02 4.97 5.83
N GLN A 47 3.13 4.18 6.87
CA GLN A 47 2.73 2.78 6.89
C GLN A 47 3.35 2.03 5.72
N ALA A 48 4.62 2.31 5.47
CA ALA A 48 5.31 1.77 4.31
C ALA A 48 5.69 0.33 4.51
N VAL A 49 5.69 -0.43 3.42
CA VAL A 49 6.14 -1.80 3.44
C VAL A 49 7.01 -2.03 2.22
N VAL A 50 7.87 -3.02 2.31
CA VAL A 50 8.74 -3.37 1.21
C VAL A 50 7.98 -4.29 0.26
N VAL A 51 8.05 -3.98 -1.03
CA VAL A 51 7.43 -4.82 -2.05
C VAL A 51 8.50 -5.25 -3.02
N ARG A 52 8.39 -6.47 -3.50
CA ARG A 52 9.38 -7.01 -4.42
C ARG A 52 8.79 -7.44 -5.73
N THR A 53 7.48 -7.63 -5.78
CA THR A 53 6.83 -8.08 -6.99
C THR A 53 5.57 -7.25 -7.20
N PRO A 54 5.04 -7.24 -8.41
CA PRO A 54 3.76 -6.57 -8.63
C PRO A 54 2.64 -7.14 -7.75
N GLN A 55 2.74 -8.44 -7.43
CA GLN A 55 1.75 -9.05 -6.57
C GLN A 55 1.81 -8.43 -5.17
N ASP A 56 3.01 -8.15 -4.68
CA ASP A 56 3.15 -7.52 -3.38
C ASP A 56 2.49 -6.16 -3.36
N LEU A 57 2.62 -5.43 -4.44
CA LEU A 57 2.00 -4.12 -4.52
C LEU A 57 0.49 -4.25 -4.53
N ALA A 58 -0.03 -5.21 -5.28
CA ALA A 58 -1.47 -5.44 -5.29
C ALA A 58 -1.97 -5.82 -3.91
N ASP A 59 -1.18 -6.63 -3.19
CA ASP A 59 -1.55 -7.03 -1.86
C ASP A 59 -1.63 -5.84 -0.92
N PHE A 60 -0.74 -4.87 -1.11
CA PHE A 60 -0.78 -3.67 -0.29
C PHE A 60 -2.12 -2.95 -0.47
N TYR A 61 -2.54 -2.78 -1.72
CA TYR A 61 -3.81 -2.12 -1.98
C TYR A 61 -4.96 -2.91 -1.37
N ARG A 62 -4.94 -4.24 -1.52
CA ARG A 62 -6.03 -5.05 -1.01
C ARG A 62 -6.11 -5.04 0.49
N ALA A 63 -4.96 -4.88 1.15
CA ALA A 63 -4.95 -4.85 2.60
C ALA A 63 -5.75 -3.67 3.14
N TYR A 64 -5.88 -2.61 2.34
CA TYR A 64 -6.66 -1.46 2.74
C TYR A 64 -8.05 -1.45 2.10
N GLY A 65 -8.39 -2.50 1.37
CA GLY A 65 -9.68 -2.56 0.72
C GLY A 65 -9.77 -1.77 -0.56
N TYR A 66 -8.62 -1.39 -1.13
CA TYR A 66 -8.59 -0.64 -2.36
C TYR A 66 -8.40 -1.56 -3.55
N GLN A 67 -8.76 -1.07 -4.71
CA GLN A 67 -8.54 -1.83 -5.91
C GLN A 67 -7.12 -1.63 -6.39
N PRO A 68 -6.36 -2.70 -6.64
CA PRO A 68 -4.97 -2.55 -7.09
C PRO A 68 -4.91 -1.88 -8.44
N PRO A 69 -3.81 -1.20 -8.75
CA PRO A 69 -3.64 -0.64 -10.07
C PRO A 69 -3.50 -1.75 -11.08
N GLU A 70 -4.01 -1.46 -12.29
CA GLU A 70 -3.89 -2.42 -13.30
C GLU A 70 -2.53 -2.42 -13.83
N THR A 71 -1.90 -3.53 -14.01
CA THR A 71 -0.58 -3.58 -14.56
C THR A 71 -0.62 -4.38 -15.81
N ARG A 72 0.12 -4.02 -16.74
CA ARG A 72 0.10 -4.76 -17.91
C ARG A 72 1.36 -4.98 -18.38
#